data_96ec04a93621d284fb48b2260129dec0
#
_entry.id   96ec04a93621d284fb48b2260129dec0
#
_cell.length_a   1.000
_cell.length_b   1.000
_cell.length_c   1.000
_cell.angle_alpha   90.00
_cell.angle_beta   90.00
_cell.angle_gamma   90.00
#
_symmetry.space_group_name_H-M   'P 1'
#
loop_
_entity.id
_entity.type
_entity.pdbx_description
1 polymer ?
#
loop_
_entity_poly.entity_id
_entity_poly.type
_entity_poly.pdbx_seq_one_letter_code
_entity_poly.pdbx_strand_id
1 'polypeptide(L)'
;MFKNSKLKAQKNLVLVTFLIIPTILISLFVIYPLIKLIFLSFTDWDGLNTYNYVGLKNFKKIIFDSPEVWSAFKNNGIYFLFHLLFIPIELFLAFLLDNRVRGCKIFKTITFLPYMINGVAVSCMFIFLYSSQGGVLNSMLQYFHLNKVRWLSDPSIVNYSLTAVSLWRFSGVHIILFLAAFQSLPSDMIEASII
;
A
#
# COMPACT_ATOMS: atom_id res chain seq x y z
N MET A 1 16.03 6.04 -47.32
CA MET A 1 14.66 5.80 -46.85
C MET A 1 14.43 4.35 -46.38
N PHE A 2 14.98 3.32 -47.01
CA PHE A 2 14.80 1.89 -46.71
C PHE A 2 15.46 1.38 -45.40
N LYS A 3 16.50 2.05 -44.88
CA LYS A 3 17.23 1.63 -43.67
C LYS A 3 16.37 1.85 -42.39
N ASN A 4 15.56 2.91 -42.38
CA ASN A 4 14.68 3.24 -41.26
C ASN A 4 13.46 2.30 -41.11
N SER A 5 12.98 1.71 -42.22
CA SER A 5 11.86 0.78 -42.18
C SER A 5 12.26 -0.59 -41.62
N LYS A 6 13.46 -1.10 -41.97
CA LYS A 6 14.02 -2.34 -41.42
C LYS A 6 14.27 -2.23 -39.89
N LEU A 7 14.83 -1.11 -39.45
CA LEU A 7 15.06 -0.85 -38.03
C LEU A 7 13.77 -0.77 -37.24
N LYS A 8 12.73 -0.13 -37.78
CA LYS A 8 11.40 -0.11 -37.19
C LYS A 8 10.79 -1.51 -37.10
N ALA A 9 10.87 -2.31 -38.15
CA ALA A 9 10.35 -3.68 -38.16
C ALA A 9 11.08 -4.57 -37.14
N GLN A 10 12.41 -4.48 -37.04
CA GLN A 10 13.16 -5.20 -36.02
C GLN A 10 12.82 -4.76 -34.61
N LYS A 11 12.68 -3.46 -34.36
CA LYS A 11 12.24 -2.92 -33.07
C LYS A 11 10.86 -3.44 -32.68
N ASN A 12 9.91 -3.41 -33.60
CA ASN A 12 8.56 -3.91 -33.36
C ASN A 12 8.55 -5.43 -33.09
N LEU A 13 9.33 -6.19 -33.83
CA LEU A 13 9.46 -7.63 -33.62
C LEU A 13 9.97 -7.92 -32.20
N VAL A 14 11.07 -7.26 -31.79
CA VAL A 14 11.62 -7.40 -30.46
C VAL A 14 10.59 -7.03 -29.38
N LEU A 15 9.92 -5.88 -29.53
CA LEU A 15 8.89 -5.44 -28.59
C LEU A 15 7.74 -6.45 -28.47
N VAL A 16 7.23 -6.95 -29.60
CA VAL A 16 6.15 -7.95 -29.60
C VAL A 16 6.61 -9.25 -28.94
N THR A 17 7.81 -9.74 -29.26
CA THR A 17 8.35 -10.97 -28.68
C THR A 17 8.54 -10.86 -27.15
N PHE A 18 9.03 -9.70 -26.66
CA PHE A 18 9.18 -9.48 -25.22
C PHE A 18 7.86 -9.28 -24.48
N LEU A 19 6.85 -8.68 -25.14
CA LEU A 19 5.55 -8.39 -24.51
C LEU A 19 4.59 -9.58 -24.56
N ILE A 20 4.75 -10.51 -25.51
CA ILE A 20 3.77 -11.60 -25.71
C ILE A 20 3.66 -12.50 -24.48
N ILE A 21 4.81 -12.86 -23.88
CA ILE A 21 4.83 -13.75 -22.70
C ILE A 21 4.17 -13.07 -21.48
N PRO A 22 4.55 -11.86 -21.05
CA PRO A 22 3.87 -11.18 -19.94
C PRO A 22 2.37 -10.95 -20.23
N THR A 23 2.00 -10.60 -21.48
CA THR A 23 0.59 -10.40 -21.86
C THR A 23 -0.22 -11.68 -21.73
N ILE A 24 0.32 -12.82 -22.19
CA ILE A 24 -0.34 -14.13 -22.03
C ILE A 24 -0.48 -14.46 -20.54
N LEU A 25 0.55 -14.28 -19.73
CA LEU A 25 0.50 -14.55 -18.30
C LEU A 25 -0.53 -13.68 -17.58
N ILE A 26 -0.55 -12.38 -17.87
CA ILE A 26 -1.56 -11.47 -17.31
C ILE A 26 -2.96 -11.87 -17.77
N SER A 27 -3.13 -12.21 -19.05
CA SER A 27 -4.44 -12.62 -19.57
C SER A 27 -4.94 -13.89 -18.90
N LEU A 28 -4.08 -14.89 -18.70
CA LEU A 28 -4.42 -16.20 -18.13
C LEU A 28 -4.63 -16.12 -16.61
N PHE A 29 -3.74 -15.43 -15.89
CA PHE A 29 -3.74 -15.46 -14.42
C PHE A 29 -4.43 -14.26 -13.76
N VAL A 30 -4.70 -13.19 -14.50
CA VAL A 30 -5.36 -12.00 -13.96
C VAL A 30 -6.69 -11.75 -14.68
N ILE A 31 -6.67 -11.57 -15.99
CA ILE A 31 -7.87 -11.16 -16.74
C ILE A 31 -8.92 -12.28 -16.77
N TYR A 32 -8.52 -13.50 -17.08
CA TYR A 32 -9.46 -14.64 -17.13
C TYR A 32 -10.13 -14.92 -15.78
N PRO A 33 -9.40 -15.04 -14.64
CA PRO A 33 -10.03 -15.18 -13.33
C PRO A 33 -10.90 -14.00 -12.94
N LEU A 34 -10.52 -12.77 -13.30
CA LEU A 34 -11.32 -11.58 -13.04
C LEU A 34 -12.68 -11.62 -13.78
N ILE A 35 -12.68 -11.96 -15.07
CA ILE A 35 -13.92 -12.11 -15.84
C ILE A 35 -14.79 -13.21 -15.24
N LYS A 36 -14.18 -14.35 -14.89
CA LYS A 36 -14.87 -15.47 -14.24
C LYS A 36 -15.45 -15.06 -12.88
N LEU A 37 -14.71 -14.32 -12.07
CA LEU A 37 -15.18 -13.79 -10.79
C LEU A 37 -16.41 -12.88 -10.99
N ILE A 38 -16.36 -11.96 -11.95
CA ILE A 38 -17.50 -11.09 -12.27
C ILE A 38 -18.73 -11.94 -12.66
N PHE A 39 -18.56 -12.94 -13.52
CA PHE A 39 -19.65 -13.83 -13.89
C PHE A 39 -20.21 -14.60 -12.67
N LEU A 40 -19.35 -15.19 -11.85
CA LEU A 40 -19.72 -15.96 -10.66
C LEU A 40 -20.38 -15.09 -9.59
N SER A 41 -20.10 -13.79 -9.52
CA SER A 41 -20.75 -12.87 -8.58
C SER A 41 -22.27 -12.78 -8.74
N PHE A 42 -22.78 -13.14 -9.94
CA PHE A 42 -24.22 -13.20 -10.24
C PHE A 42 -24.83 -14.60 -10.06
N THR A 43 -24.07 -15.55 -9.51
CA THR A 43 -24.49 -16.96 -9.31
C THR A 43 -24.48 -17.34 -7.84
N ASP A 44 -25.11 -18.46 -7.50
CA ASP A 44 -25.11 -19.07 -6.17
C ASP A 44 -24.01 -20.12 -5.99
N TRP A 45 -22.93 -20.04 -6.79
CA TRP A 45 -21.90 -21.06 -6.79
C TRP A 45 -21.13 -21.12 -5.46
N ASP A 46 -21.08 -22.32 -4.87
CA ASP A 46 -20.38 -22.63 -3.62
C ASP A 46 -18.92 -23.14 -3.82
N GLY A 47 -18.47 -23.23 -5.07
CA GLY A 47 -17.15 -23.76 -5.42
C GLY A 47 -17.12 -25.24 -5.77
N LEU A 48 -18.18 -26.01 -5.50
CA LEU A 48 -18.21 -27.48 -5.65
C LEU A 48 -19.32 -27.95 -6.61
N ASN A 49 -20.51 -27.38 -6.48
CA ASN A 49 -21.70 -27.82 -7.21
C ASN A 49 -21.98 -27.02 -8.49
N THR A 50 -23.03 -27.43 -9.20
CA THR A 50 -23.58 -26.64 -10.31
C THR A 50 -24.12 -25.32 -9.77
N TYR A 51 -23.94 -24.26 -10.53
CA TYR A 51 -24.41 -22.91 -10.16
C TYR A 51 -25.70 -22.55 -10.90
N ASN A 52 -26.53 -21.73 -10.22
CA ASN A 52 -27.68 -21.09 -10.86
C ASN A 52 -27.44 -19.58 -10.90
N TYR A 53 -28.04 -18.94 -11.88
CA TYR A 53 -27.98 -17.48 -11.98
C TYR A 53 -28.96 -16.85 -10.99
N VAL A 54 -28.46 -16.04 -10.06
CA VAL A 54 -29.25 -15.38 -9.00
C VAL A 54 -29.31 -13.85 -9.15
N GLY A 55 -28.79 -13.33 -10.26
CA GLY A 55 -28.78 -11.90 -10.54
C GLY A 55 -28.05 -11.10 -9.44
N LEU A 56 -28.68 -10.05 -8.94
CA LEU A 56 -28.10 -9.15 -7.95
C LEU A 56 -28.30 -9.58 -6.47
N LYS A 57 -28.74 -10.83 -6.22
CA LYS A 57 -29.02 -11.30 -4.87
C LYS A 57 -27.81 -11.20 -3.94
N ASN A 58 -26.62 -11.59 -4.43
CA ASN A 58 -25.37 -11.52 -3.66
C ASN A 58 -25.03 -10.06 -3.29
N PHE A 59 -25.18 -9.14 -4.22
CA PHE A 59 -24.91 -7.71 -3.99
C PHE A 59 -25.89 -7.11 -2.99
N LYS A 60 -27.18 -7.46 -3.07
CA LYS A 60 -28.19 -7.04 -2.07
C LYS A 60 -27.83 -7.55 -0.68
N LYS A 61 -27.43 -8.83 -0.56
CA LYS A 61 -26.99 -9.41 0.70
C LYS A 61 -25.79 -8.66 1.28
N ILE A 62 -24.80 -8.34 0.47
CA ILE A 62 -23.61 -7.59 0.90
C ILE A 62 -24.00 -6.21 1.42
N ILE A 63 -24.87 -5.50 0.72
CA ILE A 63 -25.22 -4.11 1.04
C ILE A 63 -26.15 -4.04 2.26
N PHE A 64 -27.16 -4.91 2.36
CA PHE A 64 -28.23 -4.78 3.34
C PHE A 64 -28.15 -5.76 4.51
N ASP A 65 -27.56 -6.95 4.29
CA ASP A 65 -27.63 -8.05 5.26
C ASP A 65 -26.25 -8.48 5.80
N SER A 66 -25.17 -7.73 5.49
CA SER A 66 -23.81 -8.10 5.90
C SER A 66 -23.12 -6.96 6.68
N PRO A 67 -23.38 -6.83 7.99
CA PRO A 67 -22.74 -5.79 8.83
C PRO A 67 -21.22 -5.92 8.88
N GLU A 68 -20.67 -7.13 8.67
CA GLU A 68 -19.22 -7.39 8.62
C GLU A 68 -18.55 -6.64 7.46
N VAL A 69 -19.24 -6.54 6.32
CA VAL A 69 -18.76 -5.82 5.15
C VAL A 69 -18.64 -4.33 5.45
N TRP A 70 -19.63 -3.75 6.10
CA TRP A 70 -19.61 -2.35 6.50
C TRP A 70 -18.53 -2.07 7.56
N SER A 71 -18.33 -2.99 8.49
CA SER A 71 -17.22 -2.93 9.44
C SER A 71 -15.86 -2.97 8.74
N ALA A 72 -15.71 -3.84 7.75
CA ALA A 72 -14.50 -3.89 6.93
C ALA A 72 -14.28 -2.61 6.13
N PHE A 73 -15.33 -2.03 5.56
CA PHE A 73 -15.26 -0.72 4.88
C PHE A 73 -14.82 0.39 5.82
N LYS A 74 -15.39 0.47 7.02
CA LYS A 74 -15.02 1.44 8.05
C LYS A 74 -13.54 1.29 8.43
N ASN A 75 -13.10 0.06 8.66
CA ASN A 75 -11.71 -0.21 9.01
C ASN A 75 -10.75 0.20 7.90
N ASN A 76 -11.04 -0.17 6.65
CA ASN A 76 -10.26 0.27 5.49
C ASN A 76 -10.28 1.80 5.32
N GLY A 77 -11.43 2.43 5.62
CA GLY A 77 -11.56 3.89 5.61
C GLY A 77 -10.62 4.59 6.59
N ILE A 78 -10.41 4.00 7.79
CA ILE A 78 -9.43 4.49 8.77
C ILE A 78 -8.01 4.44 8.17
N TYR A 79 -7.59 3.29 7.63
CA TYR A 79 -6.29 3.15 6.98
C TYR A 79 -6.10 4.17 5.86
N PHE A 80 -7.06 4.25 4.94
CA PHE A 80 -7.02 5.18 3.80
C PHE A 80 -6.88 6.63 4.26
N LEU A 81 -7.71 7.05 5.21
CA LEU A 81 -7.71 8.43 5.70
C LEU A 81 -6.37 8.80 6.34
N PHE A 82 -5.84 7.94 7.21
CA PHE A 82 -4.57 8.21 7.87
C PHE A 82 -3.40 8.25 6.89
N HIS A 83 -3.34 7.33 5.91
CA HIS A 83 -2.32 7.38 4.88
C HIS A 83 -2.45 8.65 4.03
N LEU A 84 -3.67 9.04 3.64
CA LEU A 84 -3.92 10.27 2.88
C LEU A 84 -3.47 11.52 3.65
N LEU A 85 -3.78 11.59 4.95
CA LEU A 85 -3.36 12.69 5.82
C LEU A 85 -1.84 12.71 6.06
N PHE A 86 -1.18 11.56 5.93
CA PHE A 86 0.26 11.46 6.13
C PHE A 86 1.07 11.85 4.88
N ILE A 87 0.48 11.79 3.67
CA ILE A 87 1.14 12.19 2.41
C ILE A 87 1.75 13.59 2.45
N PRO A 88 1.06 14.65 2.93
CA PRO A 88 1.67 15.97 3.05
C PRO A 88 2.90 16.00 3.96
N ILE A 89 2.89 15.21 5.04
CA ILE A 89 4.04 15.10 5.97
C ILE A 89 5.20 14.41 5.26
N GLU A 90 4.95 13.32 4.54
CA GLU A 90 5.96 12.59 3.77
C GLU A 90 6.56 13.45 2.66
N LEU A 91 5.72 14.22 1.97
CA LEU A 91 6.13 15.17 0.94
C LEU A 91 7.02 16.27 1.53
N PHE A 92 6.63 16.82 2.68
CA PHE A 92 7.42 17.82 3.39
C PHE A 92 8.77 17.28 3.85
N LEU A 93 8.80 16.05 4.39
CA LEU A 93 10.05 15.38 4.77
C LEU A 93 10.94 15.12 3.54
N ALA A 94 10.37 14.71 2.40
CA ALA A 94 11.10 14.55 1.16
C ALA A 94 11.71 15.86 0.68
N PHE A 95 10.96 16.95 0.74
CA PHE A 95 11.45 18.30 0.41
C PHE A 95 12.61 18.73 1.31
N LEU A 96 12.54 18.49 2.63
CA LEU A 96 13.65 18.78 3.55
C LEU A 96 14.90 17.96 3.23
N LEU A 97 14.71 16.69 2.80
CA LEU A 97 15.82 15.79 2.45
C LEU A 97 16.42 16.08 1.08
N ASP A 98 15.73 16.79 0.21
CA ASP A 98 16.26 17.23 -1.10
C ASP A 98 17.25 18.38 -0.96
N ASN A 99 17.08 19.26 0.01
CA ASN A 99 17.86 20.47 0.24
C ASN A 99 19.29 20.25 0.79
N ARG A 100 19.98 19.19 0.35
CA ARG A 100 21.42 18.87 0.62
C ARG A 100 21.84 19.02 2.09
N VAL A 101 20.96 18.66 3.02
CA VAL A 101 21.22 18.70 4.46
C VAL A 101 22.36 17.75 4.79
N ARG A 102 23.29 18.16 5.64
CA ARG A 102 24.35 17.28 6.17
C ARG A 102 23.73 16.07 6.85
N GLY A 103 24.17 14.86 6.46
CA GLY A 103 23.60 13.61 7.00
C GLY A 103 22.40 13.04 6.21
N CYS A 104 21.95 13.67 5.14
CA CYS A 104 20.81 13.24 4.33
C CYS A 104 20.87 11.75 3.92
N LYS A 105 22.07 11.22 3.60
CA LYS A 105 22.26 9.79 3.25
C LYS A 105 21.86 8.87 4.40
N ILE A 106 22.27 9.20 5.64
CA ILE A 106 21.94 8.41 6.83
C ILE A 106 20.43 8.48 7.10
N PHE A 107 19.85 9.66 7.00
CA PHE A 107 18.40 9.85 7.16
C PHE A 107 17.60 9.02 6.15
N LYS A 108 17.95 9.06 4.87
CA LYS A 108 17.31 8.23 3.81
C LYS A 108 17.41 6.75 4.14
N THR A 109 18.56 6.28 4.60
CA THR A 109 18.76 4.87 4.96
C THR A 109 17.90 4.47 6.16
N ILE A 110 17.90 5.26 7.23
CA ILE A 110 17.09 4.97 8.44
C ILE A 110 15.60 5.00 8.13
N THR A 111 15.15 5.97 7.35
CA THR A 111 13.73 6.11 6.98
C THR A 111 13.25 4.96 6.09
N PHE A 112 14.12 4.43 5.23
CA PHE A 112 13.80 3.30 4.34
C PHE A 112 13.93 1.93 5.00
N LEU A 113 14.72 1.83 6.07
CA LEU A 113 15.01 0.56 6.76
C LEU A 113 13.74 -0.22 7.16
N PRO A 114 12.67 0.40 7.73
CA PRO A 114 11.47 -0.31 8.11
C PRO A 114 10.80 -1.07 6.96
N TYR A 115 10.83 -0.50 5.77
CA TYR A 115 10.26 -1.13 4.58
C TYR A 115 11.03 -2.40 4.16
N MET A 116 12.34 -2.41 4.35
CA MET A 116 13.20 -3.56 3.99
C MET A 116 13.07 -4.75 4.94
N ILE A 117 12.59 -4.52 6.17
CA ILE A 117 12.44 -5.59 7.17
C ILE A 117 11.32 -6.54 6.73
N ASN A 118 11.58 -7.85 6.85
CA ASN A 118 10.58 -8.87 6.57
C ASN A 118 9.30 -8.64 7.39
N GLY A 119 8.13 -8.81 6.77
CA GLY A 119 6.83 -8.55 7.40
C GLY A 119 6.56 -9.39 8.64
N VAL A 120 7.03 -10.64 8.68
CA VAL A 120 6.90 -11.51 9.86
C VAL A 120 7.73 -10.95 11.03
N ALA A 121 8.96 -10.53 10.76
CA ALA A 121 9.80 -9.92 11.79
C ALA A 121 9.19 -8.63 12.34
N VAL A 122 8.64 -7.77 11.48
CA VAL A 122 7.91 -6.56 11.90
C VAL A 122 6.71 -6.93 12.77
N SER A 123 5.92 -7.92 12.36
CA SER A 123 4.76 -8.38 13.13
C SER A 123 5.15 -8.87 14.52
N CYS A 124 6.19 -9.72 14.62
CA CYS A 124 6.71 -10.18 15.91
C CYS A 124 7.18 -9.01 16.78
N MET A 125 7.95 -8.08 16.22
CA MET A 125 8.43 -6.91 16.94
C MET A 125 7.27 -6.09 17.52
N PHE A 126 6.22 -5.82 16.72
CA PHE A 126 5.09 -5.02 17.18
C PHE A 126 4.16 -5.77 18.13
N ILE A 127 4.06 -7.11 18.06
CA ILE A 127 3.36 -7.92 19.08
C ILE A 127 4.01 -7.70 20.45
N PHE A 128 5.34 -7.72 20.55
CA PHE A 128 6.03 -7.44 21.81
C PHE A 128 5.89 -5.97 22.23
N LEU A 129 6.01 -5.03 21.30
CA LEU A 129 5.89 -3.60 21.58
C LEU A 129 4.51 -3.23 22.13
N TYR A 130 3.44 -3.80 21.53
CA TYR A 130 2.04 -3.59 21.87
C TYR A 130 1.49 -4.54 22.93
N SER A 131 2.31 -5.43 23.49
CA SER A 131 1.85 -6.38 24.50
C SER A 131 1.20 -5.66 25.69
N SER A 132 0.04 -6.18 26.11
CA SER A 132 -0.68 -5.65 27.29
C SER A 132 0.06 -5.94 28.59
N GLN A 133 0.90 -6.98 28.62
CA GLN A 133 1.71 -7.37 29.77
C GLN A 133 3.19 -7.24 29.42
N GLY A 134 3.87 -6.31 30.05
CA GLY A 134 5.32 -6.09 29.87
C GLY A 134 5.72 -5.50 28.51
N GLY A 135 4.78 -5.06 27.67
CA GLY A 135 5.08 -4.39 26.41
C GLY A 135 5.72 -3.02 26.63
N VAL A 136 6.65 -2.66 25.74
CA VAL A 136 7.42 -1.41 25.86
C VAL A 136 6.53 -0.19 25.98
N LEU A 137 5.50 -0.06 25.13
CA LEU A 137 4.60 1.10 25.18
C LEU A 137 3.81 1.17 26.50
N ASN A 138 3.31 0.05 26.99
CA ASN A 138 2.60 0.03 28.27
C ASN A 138 3.53 0.27 29.46
N SER A 139 4.79 -0.16 29.38
CA SER A 139 5.80 0.17 30.39
C SER A 139 6.11 1.67 30.41
N MET A 140 6.21 2.30 29.23
CA MET A 140 6.35 3.76 29.13
C MET A 140 5.13 4.50 29.69
N LEU A 141 3.90 4.07 29.35
CA LEU A 141 2.69 4.67 29.92
C LEU A 141 2.65 4.58 31.43
N GLN A 142 3.03 3.43 31.99
CA GLN A 142 3.09 3.24 33.44
C GLN A 142 4.15 4.13 34.12
N TYR A 143 5.31 4.35 33.47
CA TYR A 143 6.32 5.27 33.97
C TYR A 143 5.77 6.71 34.11
N PHE A 144 4.88 7.11 33.22
CA PHE A 144 4.17 8.41 33.28
C PHE A 144 2.86 8.35 34.08
N HIS A 145 2.63 7.29 34.89
CA HIS A 145 1.39 7.09 35.69
C HIS A 145 0.09 7.04 34.84
N LEU A 146 0.20 6.67 33.56
CA LEU A 146 -0.95 6.50 32.65
C LEU A 146 -1.45 5.06 32.66
N ASN A 147 -2.74 4.89 32.33
CA ASN A 147 -3.37 3.58 32.27
C ASN A 147 -2.81 2.74 31.13
N LYS A 148 -2.76 1.42 31.34
CA LYS A 148 -2.41 0.46 30.28
C LYS A 148 -3.47 0.47 29.17
N VAL A 149 -3.00 0.33 27.94
CA VAL A 149 -3.83 0.27 26.74
C VAL A 149 -3.76 -1.13 26.14
N ARG A 150 -4.88 -1.66 25.71
CA ARG A 150 -4.97 -2.94 25.00
C ARG A 150 -4.86 -2.73 23.49
N TRP A 151 -3.65 -2.37 23.04
CA TRP A 151 -3.36 -1.93 21.66
C TRP A 151 -3.88 -2.86 20.56
N LEU A 152 -3.81 -4.19 20.75
CA LEU A 152 -4.18 -5.19 19.73
C LEU A 152 -5.51 -5.93 20.02
N SER A 153 -6.05 -5.80 21.24
CA SER A 153 -7.25 -6.55 21.64
C SER A 153 -8.45 -5.66 21.92
N ASP A 154 -8.33 -4.33 21.87
CA ASP A 154 -9.45 -3.42 21.97
C ASP A 154 -9.95 -3.06 20.57
N PRO A 155 -11.22 -3.40 20.21
CA PRO A 155 -11.78 -3.11 18.91
C PRO A 155 -11.80 -1.62 18.54
N SER A 156 -11.83 -0.72 19.54
CA SER A 156 -11.81 0.73 19.31
C SER A 156 -10.43 1.28 18.98
N ILE A 157 -9.36 0.57 19.32
CA ILE A 157 -7.97 1.04 19.23
C ILE A 157 -7.17 0.25 18.18
N VAL A 158 -7.47 -1.03 17.97
CA VAL A 158 -6.64 -1.94 17.16
C VAL A 158 -6.36 -1.42 15.75
N ASN A 159 -7.35 -0.81 15.08
CA ASN A 159 -7.16 -0.26 13.73
C ASN A 159 -6.16 0.90 13.70
N TYR A 160 -6.18 1.76 14.71
CA TYR A 160 -5.21 2.87 14.84
C TYR A 160 -3.81 2.34 15.14
N SER A 161 -3.70 1.33 16.01
CA SER A 161 -2.43 0.67 16.30
C SER A 161 -1.80 0.05 15.06
N LEU A 162 -2.58 -0.69 14.27
CA LEU A 162 -2.13 -1.31 13.03
C LEU A 162 -1.83 -0.27 11.94
N THR A 163 -2.62 0.80 11.86
CA THR A 163 -2.37 1.92 10.94
C THR A 163 -1.03 2.60 11.25
N ALA A 164 -0.72 2.80 12.53
CA ALA A 164 0.57 3.37 12.96
C ALA A 164 1.75 2.50 12.52
N VAL A 165 1.63 1.16 12.64
CA VAL A 165 2.64 0.21 12.12
C VAL A 165 2.79 0.34 10.62
N SER A 166 1.68 0.41 9.89
CA SER A 166 1.66 0.55 8.44
C SER A 166 2.32 1.85 7.99
N LEU A 167 1.96 2.98 8.59
CA LEU A 167 2.58 4.28 8.32
C LEU A 167 4.09 4.23 8.58
N TRP A 168 4.52 3.75 9.75
CA TRP A 168 5.94 3.61 10.06
C TRP A 168 6.69 2.77 9.02
N ARG A 169 6.07 1.69 8.54
CA ARG A 169 6.69 0.77 7.60
C ARG A 169 6.80 1.35 6.18
N PHE A 170 5.76 2.02 5.69
CA PHE A 170 5.65 2.42 4.30
C PHE A 170 6.04 3.88 4.02
N SER A 171 6.03 4.76 5.03
CA SER A 171 6.39 6.17 4.84
C SER A 171 7.77 6.36 4.22
N GLY A 172 8.73 5.50 4.56
CA GLY A 172 10.08 5.60 4.02
C GLY A 172 10.15 5.41 2.50
N VAL A 173 9.39 4.49 1.93
CA VAL A 173 9.35 4.27 0.49
C VAL A 173 8.65 5.44 -0.22
N HIS A 174 7.59 6.00 0.36
CA HIS A 174 6.91 7.17 -0.20
C HIS A 174 7.83 8.39 -0.22
N ILE A 175 8.55 8.66 0.87
CA ILE A 175 9.52 9.76 0.97
C ILE A 175 10.60 9.62 -0.11
N ILE A 176 11.12 8.42 -0.34
CA ILE A 176 12.14 8.19 -1.40
C ILE A 176 11.55 8.40 -2.79
N LEU A 177 10.30 7.97 -3.05
CA LEU A 177 9.63 8.20 -4.32
C LEU A 177 9.41 9.70 -4.57
N PHE A 178 8.96 10.46 -3.59
CA PHE A 178 8.83 11.92 -3.70
C PHE A 178 10.19 12.59 -3.94
N LEU A 179 11.21 12.15 -3.24
CA LEU A 179 12.56 12.68 -3.43
C LEU A 179 13.08 12.41 -4.84
N ALA A 180 12.86 11.21 -5.38
CA ALA A 180 13.22 10.87 -6.76
C ALA A 180 12.45 11.74 -7.76
N ALA A 181 11.16 12.02 -7.48
CA ALA A 181 10.36 12.94 -8.29
C ALA A 181 10.94 14.36 -8.27
N PHE A 182 11.30 14.91 -7.10
CA PHE A 182 11.95 16.23 -7.01
C PHE A 182 13.26 16.30 -7.79
N GLN A 183 14.09 15.27 -7.68
CA GLN A 183 15.37 15.20 -8.39
C GLN A 183 15.23 15.02 -9.90
N SER A 184 14.06 14.65 -10.41
CA SER A 184 13.77 14.55 -11.84
C SER A 184 13.26 15.85 -12.46
N LEU A 185 12.95 16.89 -11.64
CA LEU A 185 12.46 18.18 -12.14
C LEU A 185 13.60 18.93 -12.87
N PRO A 186 13.34 19.46 -14.09
CA PRO A 186 14.29 20.34 -14.78
C PRO A 186 14.57 21.60 -13.97
N SER A 187 15.84 22.05 -13.96
CA SER A 187 16.25 23.28 -13.26
C SER A 187 15.45 24.49 -13.67
N ASP A 188 15.11 24.58 -14.96
CA ASP A 188 14.35 25.71 -15.54
C ASP A 188 12.96 25.84 -14.91
N MET A 189 12.32 24.74 -14.52
CA MET A 189 11.03 24.77 -13.83
C MET A 189 11.16 25.28 -12.40
N ILE A 190 12.26 24.94 -11.73
CA ILE A 190 12.53 25.38 -10.36
C ILE A 190 12.82 26.89 -10.36
N GLU A 191 13.63 27.37 -11.31
CA GLU A 191 13.94 28.80 -11.46
C GLU A 191 12.69 29.61 -11.78
N ALA A 192 11.81 29.12 -12.67
CA ALA A 192 10.54 29.79 -12.99
C ALA A 192 9.57 29.88 -11.80
N SER A 193 9.70 29.03 -10.81
CA SER A 193 8.83 29.06 -9.60
C SER A 193 9.28 30.07 -8.55
N ILE A 194 10.48 30.66 -8.70
CA ILE A 194 11.06 31.62 -7.75
C ILE A 194 10.79 33.07 -8.19
N ILE A 195 10.37 33.26 -9.45
CA ILE A 195 9.98 34.54 -10.04
C ILE A 195 8.51 34.83 -9.76
#